data_f869c7c15a1801b286967b5d1e5ce9c4
#
_entry.id   f869c7c15a1801b286967b5d1e5ce9c4
#
_cell.length_a   1.000
_cell.length_b   1.000
_cell.length_c   1.000
_cell.angle_alpha   90.00
_cell.angle_beta   90.00
_cell.angle_gamma   90.00
#
_symmetry.space_group_name_H-M   'P 1'
#
loop_
_entity.id
_entity.type
_entity.pdbx_description
1 polymer ?
#
loop_
_entity_poly.entity_id
_entity_poly.type
_entity_poly.pdbx_seq_one_letter_code
_entity_poly.pdbx_strand_id
1 'polypeptide(L)'
;MSWETVLGRVAFANCDPIFDGLEDRWKILPAPPAWLTGHLLRRDCLTAPIPAADYAKHSNELLLLPDLGIVSNGDVGSVILFGTRPINQMRGIALPSDSSTSRALLQWVLGLKNLDPKFHETGPDLVAMLEKSDGALLIGDRALIAAKDNPNLVKLDLGAEWTKITGFPMVFGVFAARKDSPVDKLVKARKDMVDQYNHFLEDSSWNQEVISRTSEKLGFSESRIDEYFSIEVQNKLDNKSKEGLEHFLKVVCDMDSDITWLSSQE
;
A
#
# COMPACT_ATOMS: atom_id res chain seq x y z
N MET A 1 4.88 -28.18 1.82
CA MET A 1 4.79 -27.42 0.54
C MET A 1 5.83 -26.32 0.58
N SER A 2 6.49 -26.04 -0.55
CA SER A 2 7.56 -25.04 -0.59
C SER A 2 6.98 -23.62 -0.55
N TRP A 3 7.54 -22.72 0.26
CA TRP A 3 7.25 -21.30 0.31
C TRP A 3 7.48 -20.61 -1.05
N GLU A 4 8.31 -21.22 -1.90
CA GLU A 4 8.63 -20.76 -3.26
C GLU A 4 7.44 -20.76 -4.23
N THR A 5 6.33 -21.39 -3.84
CA THR A 5 5.07 -21.42 -4.59
C THR A 5 3.99 -20.58 -3.98
N VAL A 6 4.32 -19.73 -3.00
CA VAL A 6 3.39 -18.87 -2.27
C VAL A 6 3.67 -17.41 -2.59
N LEU A 7 2.65 -16.67 -2.98
CA LEU A 7 2.70 -15.20 -3.09
C LEU A 7 1.97 -14.58 -1.90
N GLY A 8 2.64 -13.66 -1.23
CA GLY A 8 1.96 -12.80 -0.26
C GLY A 8 1.07 -11.79 -0.98
N ARG A 9 -0.12 -11.51 -0.43
CA ARG A 9 -1.07 -10.53 -0.93
C ARG A 9 -1.53 -9.62 0.20
N VAL A 10 -1.55 -8.31 -0.02
CA VAL A 10 -2.26 -7.41 0.89
C VAL A 10 -3.75 -7.75 0.85
N ALA A 11 -4.34 -7.94 2.04
CA ALA A 11 -5.74 -8.36 2.18
C ALA A 11 -6.76 -7.22 1.92
N PHE A 12 -6.39 -6.22 1.11
CA PHE A 12 -7.23 -5.10 0.69
C PHE A 12 -7.48 -5.12 -0.81
N ALA A 13 -8.53 -4.44 -1.24
CA ALA A 13 -8.96 -4.34 -2.63
C ALA A 13 -7.90 -3.79 -3.58
N ASN A 14 -6.98 -2.95 -3.10
CA ASN A 14 -5.91 -2.37 -3.92
C ASN A 14 -4.99 -3.41 -4.60
N CYS A 15 -5.07 -4.67 -4.21
CA CYS A 15 -4.35 -5.78 -4.82
C CYS A 15 -5.22 -6.68 -5.71
N ASP A 16 -6.54 -6.48 -5.74
CA ASP A 16 -7.46 -7.31 -6.55
C ASP A 16 -7.05 -7.31 -8.03
N PRO A 17 -6.66 -6.17 -8.67
CA PRO A 17 -6.24 -6.15 -10.07
C PRO A 17 -5.04 -7.04 -10.43
N ILE A 18 -4.16 -7.32 -9.46
CA ILE A 18 -2.96 -8.16 -9.68
C ILE A 18 -3.23 -9.62 -9.34
N PHE A 19 -3.99 -9.87 -8.27
CA PHE A 19 -4.05 -11.20 -7.67
C PHE A 19 -5.26 -12.03 -8.10
N ASP A 20 -6.36 -11.39 -8.49
CA ASP A 20 -7.53 -12.12 -8.97
C ASP A 20 -7.18 -12.91 -10.23
N GLY A 21 -7.43 -14.23 -10.21
CA GLY A 21 -7.06 -15.16 -11.29
C GLY A 21 -5.63 -15.75 -11.20
N LEU A 22 -4.88 -15.48 -10.12
CA LEU A 22 -3.58 -16.12 -9.88
C LEU A 22 -3.68 -17.42 -9.05
N GLU A 23 -4.82 -17.69 -8.43
CA GLU A 23 -5.02 -18.79 -7.49
C GLU A 23 -4.80 -20.18 -8.10
N ASP A 24 -5.02 -20.33 -9.41
CA ASP A 24 -4.77 -21.57 -10.14
C ASP A 24 -3.27 -21.86 -10.34
N ARG A 25 -2.44 -20.83 -10.30
CA ARG A 25 -0.98 -20.92 -10.57
C ARG A 25 -0.13 -20.79 -9.32
N TRP A 26 -0.64 -20.07 -8.31
CA TRP A 26 0.08 -19.73 -7.10
C TRP A 26 -0.80 -19.90 -5.87
N LYS A 27 -0.20 -20.30 -4.75
CA LYS A 27 -0.86 -20.15 -3.46
C LYS A 27 -0.81 -18.71 -3.04
N ILE A 28 -1.94 -18.16 -2.60
CA ILE A 28 -2.04 -16.81 -2.13
C ILE A 28 -2.11 -16.81 -0.61
N LEU A 29 -1.25 -15.99 0.03
CA LEU A 29 -1.21 -15.77 1.47
C LEU A 29 -1.68 -14.34 1.75
N PRO A 30 -2.97 -14.14 2.07
CA PRO A 30 -3.49 -12.82 2.39
C PRO A 30 -3.12 -12.42 3.81
N ALA A 31 -2.62 -11.18 3.98
CA ALA A 31 -2.35 -10.62 5.30
C ALA A 31 -2.38 -9.08 5.26
N PRO A 32 -2.49 -8.41 6.43
CA PRO A 32 -2.23 -6.97 6.53
C PRO A 32 -0.84 -6.60 6.04
N PRO A 33 -0.64 -5.38 5.47
CA PRO A 33 0.63 -5.00 4.83
C PRO A 33 1.87 -5.21 5.71
N ALA A 34 1.88 -4.70 6.93
CA ALA A 34 3.04 -4.80 7.81
C ALA A 34 3.33 -6.26 8.27
N TRP A 35 2.33 -7.14 8.25
CA TRP A 35 2.53 -8.56 8.61
C TRP A 35 3.21 -9.33 7.47
N LEU A 36 2.97 -8.91 6.22
CA LEU A 36 3.63 -9.52 5.05
C LEU A 36 5.14 -9.37 5.09
N THR A 37 5.67 -8.30 5.68
CA THR A 37 7.11 -8.16 5.92
C THR A 37 7.65 -9.30 6.76
N GLY A 38 6.98 -9.62 7.87
CA GLY A 38 7.35 -10.76 8.72
C GLY A 38 7.22 -12.11 8.01
N HIS A 39 6.16 -12.32 7.22
CA HIS A 39 5.98 -13.54 6.42
C HIS A 39 7.10 -13.70 5.39
N LEU A 40 7.48 -12.63 4.71
CA LEU A 40 8.56 -12.63 3.73
C LEU A 40 9.91 -12.99 4.38
N LEU A 41 10.24 -12.36 5.50
CA LEU A 41 11.50 -12.61 6.22
C LEU A 41 11.61 -14.05 6.75
N ARG A 42 10.50 -14.65 7.17
CA ARG A 42 10.46 -16.06 7.63
C ARG A 42 10.35 -17.08 6.50
N ARG A 43 10.30 -16.66 5.23
CA ARG A 43 10.07 -17.53 4.07
C ARG A 43 8.71 -18.25 4.12
N ASP A 44 7.67 -17.56 4.54
CA ASP A 44 6.29 -18.07 4.42
C ASP A 44 5.74 -17.85 2.99
N CYS A 45 6.35 -16.91 2.23
CA CYS A 45 6.06 -16.62 0.82
C CYS A 45 7.34 -16.22 0.06
N LEU A 46 7.28 -16.35 -1.26
CA LEU A 46 8.38 -16.05 -2.20
C LEU A 46 8.59 -14.55 -2.38
N THR A 47 7.50 -13.84 -2.61
CA THR A 47 7.43 -12.38 -2.75
C THR A 47 6.11 -11.88 -2.19
N ALA A 48 6.09 -10.64 -1.75
CA ALA A 48 4.89 -9.98 -1.22
C ALA A 48 4.95 -8.47 -1.41
N PRO A 49 3.80 -7.79 -1.56
CA PRO A 49 3.73 -6.34 -1.38
C PRO A 49 3.88 -6.02 0.11
N ILE A 50 4.90 -5.27 0.44
CA ILE A 50 5.19 -4.81 1.81
C ILE A 50 5.17 -3.28 1.88
N PRO A 51 4.99 -2.67 3.06
CA PRO A 51 5.13 -1.23 3.20
C PRO A 51 6.50 -0.73 2.73
N ALA A 52 6.54 0.39 1.98
CA ALA A 52 7.81 0.98 1.51
C ALA A 52 8.76 1.32 2.68
N ALA A 53 8.22 1.78 3.82
CA ALA A 53 9.00 2.05 5.02
C ALA A 53 9.60 0.78 5.66
N ASP A 54 8.99 -0.38 5.46
CA ASP A 54 9.56 -1.65 5.95
C ASP A 54 10.70 -2.12 5.05
N TYR A 55 10.61 -1.87 3.73
CA TYR A 55 11.75 -2.10 2.84
C TYR A 55 12.97 -1.29 3.31
N ALA A 56 12.82 -0.02 3.66
CA ALA A 56 13.93 0.79 4.17
C ALA A 56 14.65 0.14 5.36
N LYS A 57 13.88 -0.44 6.30
CA LYS A 57 14.44 -1.13 7.49
C LYS A 57 15.16 -2.44 7.17
N HIS A 58 14.76 -3.10 6.08
CA HIS A 58 15.24 -4.43 5.69
C HIS A 58 15.95 -4.44 4.33
N SER A 59 16.41 -3.29 3.84
CA SER A 59 17.07 -3.14 2.54
C SER A 59 18.33 -4.00 2.39
N ASN A 60 18.98 -4.36 3.48
CA ASN A 60 20.12 -5.27 3.47
C ASN A 60 19.74 -6.73 3.14
N GLU A 61 18.51 -7.15 3.45
CA GLU A 61 18.03 -8.52 3.26
C GLU A 61 17.10 -8.66 2.04
N LEU A 62 16.46 -7.57 1.63
CA LEU A 62 15.41 -7.56 0.60
C LEU A 62 15.87 -6.89 -0.69
N LEU A 63 15.28 -7.34 -1.79
CA LEU A 63 15.29 -6.69 -3.10
C LEU A 63 13.84 -6.38 -3.53
N LEU A 64 13.68 -5.47 -4.49
CA LEU A 64 12.38 -5.09 -5.04
C LEU A 64 12.18 -5.61 -6.46
N LEU A 65 10.92 -5.96 -6.77
CA LEU A 65 10.45 -6.24 -8.12
C LEU A 65 10.14 -4.89 -8.80
N PRO A 66 10.64 -4.64 -10.03
CA PRO A 66 10.70 -3.28 -10.57
C PRO A 66 9.42 -2.73 -11.21
N ASP A 67 8.37 -3.55 -11.40
CA ASP A 67 7.22 -3.15 -12.24
C ASP A 67 5.94 -2.86 -11.47
N LEU A 68 5.83 -3.40 -10.26
CA LEU A 68 4.61 -3.38 -9.47
C LEU A 68 4.79 -2.66 -8.15
N GLY A 69 3.75 -1.95 -7.74
CA GLY A 69 3.67 -1.23 -6.47
C GLY A 69 2.23 -0.92 -6.08
N ILE A 70 2.04 -0.29 -4.94
CA ILE A 70 0.79 0.35 -4.55
C ILE A 70 1.04 1.84 -4.57
N VAL A 71 0.57 2.51 -5.62
CA VAL A 71 0.98 3.88 -6.00
C VAL A 71 -0.25 4.79 -6.10
N SER A 72 -0.11 6.05 -5.70
CA SER A 72 -1.06 7.10 -6.01
C SER A 72 -0.36 8.34 -6.57
N ASN A 73 -1.01 9.04 -7.48
CA ASN A 73 -0.52 10.32 -8.02
C ASN A 73 -1.59 11.40 -7.77
N GLY A 74 -1.72 11.83 -6.54
CA GLY A 74 -2.81 12.63 -6.02
C GLY A 74 -3.54 11.89 -4.90
N ASP A 75 -4.86 12.02 -4.84
CA ASP A 75 -5.68 11.33 -3.85
C ASP A 75 -5.48 9.81 -3.94
N VAL A 76 -5.36 9.16 -2.79
CA VAL A 76 -5.28 7.70 -2.68
C VAL A 76 -6.61 7.07 -2.25
N GLY A 77 -7.51 7.88 -1.69
CA GLY A 77 -8.83 7.46 -1.21
C GLY A 77 -8.82 6.46 -0.04
N SER A 78 -7.73 5.74 0.12
CA SER A 78 -7.60 4.61 1.06
C SER A 78 -6.47 4.75 2.08
N VAL A 79 -5.89 5.97 2.26
CA VAL A 79 -4.94 6.28 3.35
C VAL A 79 -5.31 7.64 3.91
N ILE A 80 -6.17 7.63 4.91
CA ILE A 80 -6.91 8.82 5.36
C ILE A 80 -6.69 9.08 6.84
N LEU A 81 -6.34 10.32 7.17
CA LEU A 81 -6.45 10.85 8.53
C LEU A 81 -7.88 11.39 8.75
N PHE A 82 -8.58 10.75 9.66
CA PHE A 82 -9.87 11.20 10.17
C PHE A 82 -9.68 12.01 11.45
N GLY A 83 -10.67 12.84 11.80
CA GLY A 83 -10.61 13.57 13.05
C GLY A 83 -11.87 14.33 13.40
N THR A 84 -12.05 14.55 14.69
CA THR A 84 -13.15 15.35 15.26
C THR A 84 -12.82 16.85 15.35
N ARG A 85 -11.52 17.19 15.10
CA ARG A 85 -10.98 18.56 15.15
C ARG A 85 -10.16 18.88 13.91
N PRO A 86 -9.88 20.14 13.60
CA PRO A 86 -8.85 20.54 12.64
C PRO A 86 -7.48 19.96 13.02
N ILE A 87 -6.66 19.63 12.02
CA ILE A 87 -5.36 18.94 12.21
C ILE A 87 -4.45 19.69 13.19
N ASN A 88 -4.39 21.02 13.08
CA ASN A 88 -3.59 21.87 13.97
C ASN A 88 -4.11 21.96 15.42
N GLN A 89 -5.23 21.34 15.73
CA GLN A 89 -5.81 21.27 17.08
C GLN A 89 -5.84 19.84 17.63
N MET A 90 -5.36 18.85 16.88
CA MET A 90 -5.27 17.47 17.34
C MET A 90 -4.13 17.32 18.35
N ARG A 91 -4.43 16.81 19.54
CA ARG A 91 -3.46 16.54 20.61
C ARG A 91 -3.03 15.08 20.62
N GLY A 92 -3.89 14.19 20.14
CA GLY A 92 -3.65 12.76 20.05
C GLY A 92 -4.15 12.20 18.73
N ILE A 93 -3.36 11.31 18.12
CA ILE A 93 -3.73 10.61 16.89
C ILE A 93 -3.53 9.10 17.11
N ALA A 94 -4.60 8.35 16.87
CA ALA A 94 -4.57 6.90 16.87
C ALA A 94 -3.99 6.38 15.55
N LEU A 95 -3.05 5.46 15.64
CA LEU A 95 -2.37 4.84 14.50
C LEU A 95 -2.66 3.34 14.43
N PRO A 96 -2.93 2.77 13.24
CA PRO A 96 -3.10 1.33 13.10
C PRO A 96 -1.74 0.62 13.16
N SER A 97 -1.72 -0.61 13.68
CA SER A 97 -0.51 -1.42 13.79
C SER A 97 -0.04 -2.03 12.46
N ASP A 98 -0.90 -2.01 11.43
CA ASP A 98 -0.71 -2.70 10.16
C ASP A 98 -0.18 -1.80 9.02
N SER A 99 0.24 -0.56 9.32
CA SER A 99 0.68 0.42 8.32
C SER A 99 1.92 1.23 8.73
N SER A 100 3.10 0.73 8.43
CA SER A 100 4.36 1.43 8.71
C SER A 100 4.59 2.63 7.78
N THR A 101 4.34 2.50 6.47
CA THR A 101 4.53 3.61 5.51
C THR A 101 3.62 4.78 5.82
N SER A 102 2.33 4.53 6.02
CA SER A 102 1.35 5.61 6.27
C SER A 102 1.61 6.31 7.61
N ARG A 103 2.07 5.56 8.63
CA ARG A 103 2.51 6.12 9.91
C ARG A 103 3.70 7.06 9.74
N ALA A 104 4.75 6.60 9.06
CA ALA A 104 5.95 7.39 8.81
C ALA A 104 5.63 8.66 8.00
N LEU A 105 4.84 8.51 6.93
CA LEU A 105 4.41 9.63 6.11
C LEU A 105 3.60 10.66 6.90
N LEU A 106 2.62 10.22 7.71
CA LEU A 106 1.83 11.14 8.53
C LEU A 106 2.71 11.90 9.51
N GLN A 107 3.63 11.22 10.20
CA GLN A 107 4.55 11.86 11.15
C GLN A 107 5.43 12.90 10.45
N TRP A 108 5.96 12.59 9.27
CA TRP A 108 6.75 13.52 8.48
C TRP A 108 5.94 14.74 8.03
N VAL A 109 4.72 14.54 7.51
CA VAL A 109 3.82 15.64 7.10
C VAL A 109 3.47 16.55 8.28
N LEU A 110 3.18 15.99 9.46
CA LEU A 110 2.88 16.77 10.65
C LEU A 110 4.12 17.54 11.15
N GLY A 111 5.31 16.93 11.08
CA GLY A 111 6.57 17.59 11.38
C GLY A 111 6.85 18.81 10.51
N LEU A 112 6.59 18.72 9.19
CA LEU A 112 6.69 19.87 8.28
C LEU A 112 5.72 21.02 8.63
N LYS A 113 4.60 20.70 9.26
CA LYS A 113 3.61 21.68 9.73
C LYS A 113 3.90 22.17 11.16
N ASN A 114 5.03 21.78 11.77
CA ASN A 114 5.37 22.04 13.17
C ASN A 114 4.29 21.57 14.15
N LEU A 115 3.68 20.41 13.88
CA LEU A 115 2.68 19.76 14.72
C LEU A 115 3.27 18.50 15.35
N ASP A 116 3.08 18.33 16.67
CA ASP A 116 3.62 17.22 17.45
C ASP A 116 2.51 16.60 18.35
N PRO A 117 1.48 15.97 17.76
CA PRO A 117 0.49 15.26 18.53
C PRO A 117 1.07 13.97 19.13
N LYS A 118 0.49 13.53 20.26
CA LYS A 118 0.81 12.21 20.82
C LYS A 118 0.24 11.10 19.94
N PHE A 119 1.06 10.10 19.62
CA PHE A 119 0.61 8.95 18.85
C PHE A 119 0.28 7.77 19.78
N HIS A 120 -0.81 7.09 19.49
CA HIS A 120 -1.27 5.90 20.21
C HIS A 120 -1.53 4.77 19.23
N GLU A 121 -0.90 3.61 19.44
CA GLU A 121 -1.22 2.44 18.64
C GLU A 121 -2.51 1.79 19.13
N THR A 122 -3.41 1.47 18.21
CA THR A 122 -4.71 0.85 18.55
C THR A 122 -5.23 0.05 17.36
N GLY A 123 -6.27 -0.76 17.59
CA GLY A 123 -6.95 -1.48 16.52
C GLY A 123 -7.60 -0.54 15.49
N PRO A 124 -7.78 -0.99 14.25
CA PRO A 124 -8.21 -0.14 13.14
C PRO A 124 -9.75 0.00 13.04
N ASP A 125 -10.38 0.40 14.12
CA ASP A 125 -11.80 0.76 14.20
C ASP A 125 -11.93 2.26 14.44
N LEU A 126 -12.55 3.01 13.49
CA LEU A 126 -12.61 4.46 13.53
C LEU A 126 -13.28 4.99 14.79
N VAL A 127 -14.39 4.38 15.21
CA VAL A 127 -15.16 4.82 16.36
C VAL A 127 -14.34 4.66 17.64
N ALA A 128 -13.80 3.46 17.86
CA ALA A 128 -12.96 3.17 19.02
C ALA A 128 -11.66 4.00 19.05
N MET A 129 -11.12 4.35 17.88
CA MET A 129 -9.94 5.21 17.75
C MET A 129 -10.28 6.66 18.16
N LEU A 130 -11.40 7.20 17.67
CA LEU A 130 -11.81 8.59 17.94
C LEU A 130 -12.41 8.78 19.34
N GLU A 131 -12.84 7.72 20.03
CA GLU A 131 -13.19 7.79 21.45
C GLU A 131 -11.97 8.12 22.34
N LYS A 132 -10.77 7.78 21.90
CA LYS A 132 -9.52 7.89 22.67
C LYS A 132 -8.56 8.95 22.13
N SER A 133 -8.79 9.45 20.92
CA SER A 133 -7.90 10.37 20.23
C SER A 133 -8.67 11.39 19.39
N ASP A 134 -8.07 12.56 19.17
CA ASP A 134 -8.69 13.61 18.34
C ASP A 134 -8.64 13.26 16.84
N GLY A 135 -7.70 12.42 16.45
CA GLY A 135 -7.52 11.92 15.08
C GLY A 135 -7.27 10.41 15.01
N ALA A 136 -7.55 9.83 13.87
CA ALA A 136 -7.36 8.40 13.59
C ALA A 136 -6.86 8.20 12.15
N LEU A 137 -5.77 7.49 11.98
CA LEU A 137 -5.28 7.08 10.67
C LEU A 137 -5.86 5.71 10.31
N LEU A 138 -6.53 5.61 9.17
CA LEU A 138 -6.96 4.32 8.61
C LEU A 138 -6.37 4.10 7.24
N ILE A 139 -6.26 2.81 6.85
CA ILE A 139 -5.77 2.38 5.54
C ILE A 139 -6.67 1.35 4.88
N GLY A 140 -6.52 1.23 3.56
CA GLY A 140 -7.18 0.21 2.74
C GLY A 140 -8.69 0.30 2.76
N ASP A 141 -9.34 -0.85 2.66
CA ASP A 141 -10.80 -0.97 2.58
C ASP A 141 -11.51 -0.28 3.76
N ARG A 142 -10.91 -0.30 4.93
CA ARG A 142 -11.45 0.35 6.14
C ARG A 142 -11.47 1.88 5.99
N ALA A 143 -10.44 2.47 5.37
CA ALA A 143 -10.41 3.91 5.12
C ALA A 143 -11.44 4.32 4.08
N LEU A 144 -11.59 3.52 2.99
CA LEU A 144 -12.62 3.74 1.96
C LEU A 144 -14.03 3.73 2.57
N ILE A 145 -14.35 2.69 3.35
CA ILE A 145 -15.66 2.54 3.99
C ILE A 145 -15.89 3.67 5.00
N ALA A 146 -14.90 3.96 5.84
CA ALA A 146 -15.02 5.02 6.84
C ALA A 146 -15.20 6.41 6.21
N ALA A 147 -14.52 6.69 5.09
CA ALA A 147 -14.67 7.96 4.36
C ALA A 147 -16.05 8.12 3.73
N LYS A 148 -16.61 7.03 3.18
CA LYS A 148 -17.99 6.98 2.67
C LYS A 148 -19.01 7.27 3.77
N ASP A 149 -18.86 6.59 4.91
CA ASP A 149 -19.84 6.66 6.00
C ASP A 149 -19.69 7.95 6.84
N ASN A 150 -18.49 8.53 6.89
CA ASN A 150 -18.15 9.67 7.71
C ASN A 150 -17.37 10.76 6.95
N PRO A 151 -17.88 11.32 5.84
CA PRO A 151 -17.14 12.26 4.99
C PRO A 151 -16.71 13.53 5.74
N ASN A 152 -17.48 13.98 6.73
CA ASN A 152 -17.16 15.17 7.54
C ASN A 152 -15.96 14.96 8.49
N LEU A 153 -15.59 13.71 8.78
CA LEU A 153 -14.44 13.38 9.61
C LEU A 153 -13.14 13.28 8.80
N VAL A 154 -13.18 13.21 7.49
CA VAL A 154 -11.99 13.22 6.62
C VAL A 154 -11.25 14.56 6.80
N LYS A 155 -9.97 14.49 7.16
CA LYS A 155 -9.11 15.67 7.37
C LYS A 155 -7.95 15.75 6.42
N LEU A 156 -7.39 14.60 6.00
CA LEU A 156 -6.24 14.55 5.12
C LEU A 156 -6.20 13.23 4.37
N ASP A 157 -6.08 13.29 3.05
CA ASP A 157 -5.63 12.19 2.21
C ASP A 157 -4.10 12.27 2.11
N LEU A 158 -3.40 11.20 2.50
CA LEU A 158 -1.94 11.22 2.56
C LEU A 158 -1.29 11.14 1.17
N GLY A 159 -1.95 10.54 0.18
CA GLY A 159 -1.48 10.54 -1.20
C GLY A 159 -1.51 11.94 -1.80
N ALA A 160 -2.66 12.62 -1.66
CA ALA A 160 -2.82 14.01 -2.10
C ALA A 160 -1.83 14.95 -1.42
N GLU A 161 -1.66 14.83 -0.11
CA GLU A 161 -0.75 15.74 0.63
C GLU A 161 0.72 15.49 0.23
N TRP A 162 1.14 14.23 0.05
CA TRP A 162 2.47 13.91 -0.46
C TRP A 162 2.72 14.53 -1.84
N THR A 163 1.81 14.28 -2.79
CA THR A 163 1.95 14.81 -4.16
C THR A 163 1.97 16.33 -4.17
N LYS A 164 1.15 16.98 -3.34
CA LYS A 164 1.13 18.43 -3.18
C LYS A 164 2.45 18.99 -2.64
N ILE A 165 3.08 18.33 -1.69
CA ILE A 165 4.34 18.79 -1.06
C ILE A 165 5.53 18.54 -1.98
N THR A 166 5.60 17.37 -2.63
CA THR A 166 6.82 16.90 -3.31
C THR A 166 6.74 16.98 -4.84
N GLY A 167 5.55 16.97 -5.42
CA GLY A 167 5.33 16.84 -6.86
C GLY A 167 5.48 15.41 -7.40
N PHE A 168 5.81 14.43 -6.54
CA PHE A 168 5.98 13.03 -6.92
C PHE A 168 4.75 12.18 -6.58
N PRO A 169 4.52 11.06 -7.31
CA PRO A 169 3.62 10.01 -6.86
C PRO A 169 4.06 9.44 -5.52
N MET A 170 3.10 9.00 -4.69
CA MET A 170 3.38 8.28 -3.46
C MET A 170 3.37 6.78 -3.71
N VAL A 171 4.40 6.09 -3.24
CA VAL A 171 4.48 4.62 -3.26
C VAL A 171 4.29 4.09 -1.84
N PHE A 172 3.09 3.60 -1.56
CA PHE A 172 2.74 3.08 -0.22
C PHE A 172 3.26 1.67 0.00
N GLY A 173 3.28 0.85 -1.05
CA GLY A 173 3.72 -0.54 -1.00
C GLY A 173 4.60 -0.91 -2.18
N VAL A 174 5.58 -1.75 -1.93
CA VAL A 174 6.55 -2.27 -2.90
C VAL A 174 6.54 -3.79 -2.90
N PHE A 175 6.64 -4.40 -4.07
CA PHE A 175 6.78 -5.85 -4.17
C PHE A 175 8.22 -6.24 -3.86
N ALA A 176 8.42 -6.95 -2.76
CA ALA A 176 9.74 -7.31 -2.27
C ALA A 176 9.93 -8.83 -2.22
N ALA A 177 11.17 -9.24 -2.29
CA ALA A 177 11.62 -10.61 -2.07
C ALA A 177 12.92 -10.61 -1.27
N ARG A 178 13.26 -11.74 -0.66
CA ARG A 178 14.59 -11.90 -0.04
C ARG A 178 15.67 -11.99 -1.14
N LYS A 179 16.82 -11.38 -0.90
CA LYS A 179 17.98 -11.43 -1.84
C LYS A 179 18.47 -12.84 -2.10
N ASP A 180 18.27 -13.78 -1.16
CA ASP A 180 18.66 -15.18 -1.27
C ASP A 180 17.53 -16.09 -1.82
N SER A 181 16.46 -15.51 -2.35
CA SER A 181 15.39 -16.27 -3.03
C SER A 181 15.83 -16.77 -4.41
N PRO A 182 15.28 -17.91 -4.88
CA PRO A 182 15.58 -18.43 -6.23
C PRO A 182 15.16 -17.42 -7.32
N VAL A 183 16.12 -16.93 -8.09
CA VAL A 183 15.91 -15.87 -9.09
C VAL A 183 14.93 -16.31 -10.18
N ASP A 184 15.03 -17.55 -10.67
CA ASP A 184 14.12 -18.12 -11.67
C ASP A 184 12.67 -18.10 -11.20
N LYS A 185 12.42 -18.40 -9.92
CA LYS A 185 11.08 -18.33 -9.30
C LYS A 185 10.60 -16.89 -9.16
N LEU A 186 11.48 -15.97 -8.81
CA LEU A 186 11.13 -14.54 -8.72
C LEU A 186 10.77 -13.97 -10.09
N VAL A 187 11.55 -14.29 -11.13
CA VAL A 187 11.26 -13.86 -12.51
C VAL A 187 9.91 -14.40 -12.98
N LYS A 188 9.62 -15.68 -12.69
CA LYS A 188 8.31 -16.28 -13.00
C LYS A 188 7.18 -15.58 -12.25
N ALA A 189 7.31 -15.39 -10.94
CA ALA A 189 6.30 -14.74 -10.11
C ALA A 189 6.03 -13.31 -10.58
N ARG A 190 7.09 -12.53 -10.83
CA ARG A 190 7.00 -11.18 -11.38
C ARG A 190 6.23 -11.18 -12.70
N LYS A 191 6.62 -12.07 -13.65
CA LYS A 191 5.96 -12.16 -14.95
C LYS A 191 4.48 -12.48 -14.80
N ASP A 192 4.12 -13.49 -14.02
CA ASP A 192 2.73 -13.90 -13.82
C ASP A 192 1.88 -12.76 -13.21
N MET A 193 2.42 -12.00 -12.25
CA MET A 193 1.73 -10.86 -11.64
C MET A 193 1.60 -9.67 -12.61
N VAL A 194 2.63 -9.37 -13.38
CA VAL A 194 2.60 -8.31 -14.40
C VAL A 194 1.63 -8.65 -15.52
N ASP A 195 1.65 -9.89 -16.02
CA ASP A 195 0.72 -10.36 -17.04
C ASP A 195 -0.74 -10.27 -16.55
N GLN A 196 -0.98 -10.62 -15.27
CA GLN A 196 -2.32 -10.53 -14.69
C GLN A 196 -2.81 -9.08 -14.56
N TYR A 197 -1.92 -8.17 -14.14
CA TYR A 197 -2.26 -6.75 -14.08
C TYR A 197 -2.48 -6.16 -15.48
N ASN A 198 -1.69 -6.54 -16.47
CA ASN A 198 -1.92 -6.13 -17.87
C ASN A 198 -3.25 -6.69 -18.39
N HIS A 199 -3.60 -7.93 -18.06
CA HIS A 199 -4.91 -8.51 -18.39
C HIS A 199 -6.06 -7.67 -17.81
N PHE A 200 -5.93 -7.24 -16.53
CA PHE A 200 -6.90 -6.32 -15.93
C PHE A 200 -7.00 -4.98 -16.67
N LEU A 201 -5.89 -4.43 -17.16
CA LEU A 201 -5.88 -3.14 -17.86
C LEU A 201 -6.39 -3.22 -19.31
N GLU A 202 -6.18 -4.32 -20.00
CA GLU A 202 -6.39 -4.46 -21.45
C GLU A 202 -7.67 -5.20 -21.82
N ASP A 203 -8.14 -6.13 -20.98
CA ASP A 203 -9.37 -6.88 -21.21
C ASP A 203 -10.54 -6.27 -20.45
N SER A 204 -11.43 -5.60 -21.17
CA SER A 204 -12.58 -4.89 -20.59
C SER A 204 -13.57 -5.83 -19.88
N SER A 205 -13.68 -7.10 -20.31
CA SER A 205 -14.56 -8.08 -19.65
C SER A 205 -13.99 -8.52 -18.31
N TRP A 206 -12.67 -8.80 -18.26
CA TRP A 206 -12.00 -9.15 -17.02
C TRP A 206 -11.95 -7.98 -16.04
N ASN A 207 -11.66 -6.78 -16.55
CA ASN A 207 -11.70 -5.54 -15.77
C ASN A 207 -13.05 -5.37 -15.06
N GLN A 208 -14.15 -5.47 -15.82
CA GLN A 208 -15.50 -5.35 -15.29
C GLN A 208 -15.82 -6.45 -14.25
N GLU A 209 -15.34 -7.68 -14.46
CA GLU A 209 -15.54 -8.79 -13.51
C GLU A 209 -14.82 -8.52 -12.18
N VAL A 210 -13.57 -8.03 -12.20
CA VAL A 210 -12.81 -7.66 -10.98
C VAL A 210 -13.50 -6.51 -10.26
N ILE A 211 -13.92 -5.46 -10.99
CA ILE A 211 -14.64 -4.32 -10.42
C ILE A 211 -15.94 -4.78 -9.75
N SER A 212 -16.74 -5.62 -10.42
CA SER A 212 -18.01 -6.10 -9.89
C SER A 212 -17.81 -6.91 -8.59
N ARG A 213 -16.86 -7.84 -8.58
CA ARG A 213 -16.53 -8.62 -7.36
C ARG A 213 -16.08 -7.73 -6.19
N THR A 214 -15.23 -6.75 -6.47
CA THR A 214 -14.77 -5.81 -5.45
C THR A 214 -15.89 -4.91 -4.94
N SER A 215 -16.76 -4.46 -5.86
CA SER A 215 -17.97 -3.67 -5.56
C SER A 215 -18.90 -4.41 -4.59
N GLU A 216 -19.21 -5.67 -4.88
CA GLU A 216 -20.02 -6.52 -4.01
C GLU A 216 -19.37 -6.72 -2.63
N LYS A 217 -18.07 -7.06 -2.61
CA LYS A 217 -17.28 -7.29 -1.40
C LYS A 217 -17.28 -6.08 -0.45
N LEU A 218 -17.15 -4.87 -1.01
CA LEU A 218 -16.99 -3.64 -0.21
C LEU A 218 -18.30 -2.85 -0.05
N GLY A 219 -19.35 -3.18 -0.77
CA GLY A 219 -20.63 -2.45 -0.74
C GLY A 219 -20.54 -1.05 -1.34
N PHE A 220 -19.74 -0.89 -2.39
CA PHE A 220 -19.65 0.33 -3.20
C PHE A 220 -20.36 0.12 -4.55
N SER A 221 -20.59 1.21 -5.31
CA SER A 221 -20.98 1.10 -6.70
C SER A 221 -19.78 0.69 -7.56
N GLU A 222 -20.03 0.01 -8.68
CA GLU A 222 -18.98 -0.35 -9.65
C GLU A 222 -18.24 0.89 -10.16
N SER A 223 -18.96 2.00 -10.42
CA SER A 223 -18.31 3.26 -10.82
C SER A 223 -17.35 3.81 -9.78
N ARG A 224 -17.63 3.64 -8.48
CA ARG A 224 -16.71 4.07 -7.41
C ARG A 224 -15.47 3.18 -7.34
N ILE A 225 -15.61 1.88 -7.56
CA ILE A 225 -14.48 0.96 -7.59
C ILE A 225 -13.64 1.17 -8.86
N ASP A 226 -14.27 1.43 -10.00
CA ASP A 226 -13.56 1.81 -11.23
C ASP A 226 -12.73 3.08 -11.04
N GLU A 227 -13.29 4.14 -10.44
CA GLU A 227 -12.56 5.36 -10.07
C GLU A 227 -11.38 5.05 -9.14
N TYR A 228 -11.57 4.18 -8.14
CA TYR A 228 -10.52 3.78 -7.22
C TYR A 228 -9.35 3.10 -7.92
N PHE A 229 -9.61 2.16 -8.84
CA PHE A 229 -8.56 1.44 -9.57
C PHE A 229 -7.94 2.22 -10.72
N SER A 230 -8.68 3.15 -11.34
CA SER A 230 -8.20 3.90 -12.50
C SER A 230 -7.50 5.22 -12.14
N ILE A 231 -7.89 5.86 -11.04
CA ILE A 231 -7.44 7.21 -10.66
C ILE A 231 -6.66 7.21 -9.35
N GLU A 232 -7.20 6.60 -8.28
CA GLU A 232 -6.67 6.77 -6.94
C GLU A 232 -5.52 5.81 -6.63
N VAL A 233 -5.65 4.52 -6.98
CA VAL A 233 -4.62 3.50 -6.74
C VAL A 233 -4.23 2.81 -8.04
N GLN A 234 -2.96 2.88 -8.34
CA GLN A 234 -2.35 2.19 -9.48
C GLN A 234 -1.34 1.16 -8.99
N ASN A 235 -1.23 0.06 -9.73
CA ASN A 235 -0.28 -0.99 -9.38
C ASN A 235 0.97 -0.99 -10.28
N LYS A 236 1.06 -0.10 -11.26
CA LYS A 236 2.25 0.07 -12.10
C LYS A 236 3.27 0.96 -11.38
N LEU A 237 4.48 0.43 -11.22
CA LEU A 237 5.63 1.18 -10.69
C LEU A 237 6.47 1.71 -11.88
N ASP A 238 6.05 2.82 -12.46
CA ASP A 238 6.73 3.49 -13.56
C ASP A 238 7.97 4.29 -13.08
N ASN A 239 8.70 4.92 -14.01
CA ASN A 239 9.91 5.66 -13.66
C ASN A 239 9.63 6.83 -12.71
N LYS A 240 8.54 7.57 -12.91
CA LYS A 240 8.17 8.68 -12.02
C LYS A 240 7.81 8.19 -10.61
N SER A 241 7.16 7.05 -10.52
CA SER A 241 6.85 6.39 -9.24
C SER A 241 8.12 5.89 -8.54
N LYS A 242 9.11 5.39 -9.30
CA LYS A 242 10.42 5.01 -8.73
C LYS A 242 11.16 6.21 -8.16
N GLU A 243 11.16 7.35 -8.85
CA GLU A 243 11.70 8.61 -8.33
C GLU A 243 10.99 9.05 -7.05
N GLY A 244 9.65 8.91 -7.00
CA GLY A 244 8.86 9.17 -5.81
C GLY A 244 9.19 8.23 -4.66
N LEU A 245 9.40 6.95 -4.94
CA LEU A 245 9.84 5.96 -3.94
C LEU A 245 11.22 6.31 -3.38
N GLU A 246 12.19 6.59 -4.24
CA GLU A 246 13.54 6.99 -3.82
C GLU A 246 13.51 8.24 -2.93
N HIS A 247 12.70 9.23 -3.35
CA HIS A 247 12.52 10.44 -2.56
C HIS A 247 11.90 10.13 -1.19
N PHE A 248 10.83 9.30 -1.14
CA PHE A 248 10.20 8.90 0.12
C PHE A 248 11.18 8.15 1.05
N LEU A 249 11.91 7.18 0.51
CA LEU A 249 12.88 6.41 1.30
C LEU A 249 13.96 7.32 1.89
N LYS A 250 14.40 8.32 1.13
CA LYS A 250 15.41 9.27 1.58
C LYS A 250 14.89 10.24 2.64
N VAL A 251 13.78 10.95 2.37
CA VAL A 251 13.35 12.08 3.23
C VAL A 251 12.45 11.68 4.39
N VAL A 252 11.78 10.52 4.30
CA VAL A 252 10.88 10.04 5.36
C VAL A 252 11.49 8.89 6.14
N CYS A 253 12.29 8.04 5.49
CA CYS A 253 12.85 6.84 6.12
C CYS A 253 14.36 6.97 6.40
N ASP A 254 15.01 8.09 6.08
CA ASP A 254 16.45 8.34 6.26
C ASP A 254 17.33 7.23 5.62
N MET A 255 16.86 6.68 4.49
CA MET A 255 17.59 5.64 3.77
C MET A 255 18.53 6.28 2.74
N ASP A 256 19.84 6.15 2.97
CA ASP A 256 20.89 6.68 2.07
C ASP A 256 21.43 5.64 1.08
N SER A 257 21.08 4.36 1.24
CA SER A 257 21.53 3.29 0.35
C SER A 257 20.65 3.18 -0.90
N ASP A 258 21.26 2.76 -2.02
CA ASP A 258 20.54 2.49 -3.25
C ASP A 258 19.53 1.35 -3.10
N ILE A 259 18.43 1.42 -3.86
CA ILE A 259 17.46 0.35 -3.95
C ILE A 259 18.07 -0.83 -4.72
N THR A 260 17.99 -2.01 -4.11
CA THR A 260 18.36 -3.25 -4.81
C THR A 260 17.14 -3.76 -5.59
N TRP A 261 17.22 -3.76 -6.90
CA TRP A 261 16.20 -4.28 -7.79
C TRP A 261 16.47 -5.71 -8.21
N LEU A 262 15.40 -6.50 -8.44
CA LEU A 262 15.50 -7.76 -9.16
C LEU A 262 16.06 -7.48 -10.56
N SER A 263 17.23 -8.00 -10.88
CA SER A 263 17.82 -7.83 -12.20
C SER A 263 16.96 -8.55 -13.26
N SER A 264 16.69 -7.85 -14.35
CA SER A 264 16.19 -8.48 -15.56
C SER A 264 17.33 -9.34 -16.09
N GLN A 265 17.29 -10.66 -15.86
CA GLN A 265 18.05 -11.54 -16.73
C GLN A 265 17.27 -11.58 -18.04
N GLU A 266 17.90 -11.09 -19.11
CA GLU A 266 17.48 -11.26 -20.49
C GLU A 266 17.25 -12.72 -20.87
#